data_6090e3f58618c469a9ec015b952536cc
#
_entry.id   6090e3f58618c469a9ec015b952536cc
#
_cell.length_a   1.000
_cell.length_b   1.000
_cell.length_c   1.000
_cell.angle_alpha   90.00
_cell.angle_beta   90.00
_cell.angle_gamma   90.00
#
_symmetry.space_group_name_H-M   'P 1'
#
loop_
_entity.id
_entity.type
_entity.pdbx_description
1 polymer ?
#
loop_
_entity_poly.entity_id
_entity_poly.type
_entity_poly.pdbx_seq_one_letter_code
_entity_poly.pdbx_strand_id
1 'polypeptide(L)'
;MKKILIIAGITTMIYACSNSGSSEQAANKSEDKEEAKEQTSPAAGSPSDKGIGKFQNVTIDPKLNEQMVARGQSIFDVKCNACHKLTDEKLVGPGWTGVTKRHSPEWIMNFVTNVDEMLNKDPKAE
;
A
#
# COMPACT_ATOMS: atom_id res chain seq x y z
N MET A 1 4.65 -59.10 -2.98
CA MET A 1 4.55 -59.54 -4.38
C MET A 1 3.37 -58.82 -5.02
N LYS A 2 3.60 -57.82 -5.80
CA LYS A 2 2.95 -57.46 -7.05
C LYS A 2 3.42 -56.07 -7.49
N LYS A 3 4.36 -56.10 -8.38
CA LYS A 3 4.82 -54.94 -9.16
C LYS A 3 3.74 -54.58 -10.15
N ILE A 4 3.33 -53.30 -10.22
CA ILE A 4 2.66 -52.78 -11.40
C ILE A 4 3.37 -51.48 -11.79
N LEU A 5 4.15 -51.63 -12.85
CA LEU A 5 4.68 -50.57 -13.69
C LEU A 5 3.52 -50.07 -14.57
N ILE A 6 3.26 -48.80 -14.58
CA ILE A 6 2.54 -48.14 -15.68
C ILE A 6 3.38 -46.95 -16.13
N ILE A 7 3.88 -47.11 -17.33
CA ILE A 7 4.61 -46.16 -18.17
C ILE A 7 3.60 -45.34 -18.95
N ALA A 8 4.04 -44.16 -19.30
CA ALA A 8 3.68 -43.36 -20.46
C ALA A 8 2.64 -42.25 -20.29
N GLY A 9 3.04 -41.11 -20.78
CA GLY A 9 2.16 -40.05 -21.24
C GLY A 9 2.78 -38.65 -21.16
N ILE A 10 3.92 -38.45 -21.82
CA ILE A 10 4.45 -37.11 -22.14
C ILE A 10 3.62 -36.55 -23.29
N THR A 11 2.83 -35.54 -23.05
CA THR A 11 2.25 -34.74 -24.13
C THR A 11 2.63 -33.28 -23.89
N THR A 12 3.67 -32.88 -24.57
CA THR A 12 4.07 -31.48 -24.77
C THR A 12 3.02 -30.78 -25.62
N MET A 13 2.35 -29.78 -25.05
CA MET A 13 1.51 -28.87 -25.82
C MET A 13 2.13 -27.49 -25.77
N ILE A 14 2.88 -27.18 -26.82
CA ILE A 14 3.42 -25.85 -27.09
C ILE A 14 2.28 -25.04 -27.69
N TYR A 15 1.76 -24.06 -26.95
CA TYR A 15 0.90 -23.03 -27.52
C TYR A 15 1.72 -21.76 -27.74
N ALA A 16 2.14 -21.60 -28.98
CA ALA A 16 2.60 -20.33 -29.51
C ALA A 16 1.37 -19.50 -29.87
N CYS A 17 1.09 -18.44 -29.17
CA CYS A 17 0.18 -17.38 -29.64
C CYS A 17 0.99 -16.16 -30.00
N SER A 18 1.41 -16.11 -31.24
CA SER A 18 1.68 -14.91 -31.98
C SER A 18 0.34 -14.30 -32.39
N ASN A 19 -0.01 -13.11 -31.95
CA ASN A 19 -1.01 -12.30 -32.59
C ASN A 19 -0.53 -10.85 -32.68
N SER A 20 -0.04 -10.55 -33.87
CA SER A 20 0.10 -9.21 -34.42
C SER A 20 -1.26 -8.78 -34.94
N GLY A 21 -1.80 -7.69 -34.45
CA GLY A 21 -3.07 -7.12 -34.91
C GLY A 21 -3.09 -5.62 -34.63
N SER A 22 -2.62 -4.88 -35.62
CA SER A 22 -2.81 -3.44 -35.80
C SER A 22 -4.27 -3.16 -36.16
N SER A 23 -4.87 -2.14 -35.59
CA SER A 23 -5.71 -1.11 -36.21
C SER A 23 -6.51 -0.32 -35.16
N GLU A 24 -6.27 0.97 -35.22
CA GLU A 24 -7.15 2.12 -35.47
C GLU A 24 -8.01 2.60 -34.31
N GLN A 25 -7.55 3.71 -33.79
CA GLN A 25 -8.15 5.05 -33.77
C GLN A 25 -9.63 5.13 -33.36
N ALA A 26 -9.86 5.62 -32.17
CA ALA A 26 -10.89 6.63 -31.94
C ALA A 26 -10.40 7.61 -30.87
N ALA A 27 -10.14 8.80 -31.34
CA ALA A 27 -9.88 9.98 -30.53
C ALA A 27 -11.09 10.30 -29.67
N ASN A 28 -10.91 10.39 -28.35
CA ASN A 28 -11.74 11.27 -27.56
C ASN A 28 -10.84 12.18 -26.71
N LYS A 29 -10.70 13.37 -27.23
CA LYS A 29 -10.10 14.54 -26.64
C LYS A 29 -11.04 15.02 -25.53
N SER A 30 -10.64 14.83 -24.30
CA SER A 30 -11.13 15.62 -23.18
C SER A 30 -9.90 16.22 -22.52
N GLU A 31 -9.65 17.45 -22.92
CA GLU A 31 -8.78 18.36 -22.20
C GLU A 31 -9.43 18.66 -20.86
N ASP A 32 -8.91 18.09 -19.79
CA ASP A 32 -9.07 18.64 -18.46
C ASP A 32 -7.71 19.14 -18.00
N LYS A 33 -7.58 20.43 -18.11
CA LYS A 33 -6.44 21.22 -17.73
C LYS A 33 -6.53 21.43 -16.22
N GLU A 34 -6.10 20.44 -15.46
CA GLU A 34 -5.88 20.63 -14.05
C GLU A 34 -4.52 21.25 -13.82
N GLU A 35 -4.61 22.53 -13.59
CA GLU A 35 -3.55 23.44 -13.22
C GLU A 35 -2.82 22.90 -11.99
N ALA A 36 -1.59 22.41 -12.19
CA ALA A 36 -0.67 22.08 -11.12
C ALA A 36 -0.39 23.36 -10.32
N LYS A 37 -1.16 23.56 -9.26
CA LYS A 37 -0.83 24.52 -8.22
C LYS A 37 0.42 24.01 -7.53
N GLU A 38 1.53 24.57 -7.90
CA GLU A 38 2.80 24.54 -7.19
C GLU A 38 2.54 25.00 -5.76
N GLN A 39 2.37 24.03 -4.87
CA GLN A 39 2.22 24.28 -3.46
C GLN A 39 3.61 24.40 -2.87
N THR A 40 4.08 25.63 -2.82
CA THR A 40 5.23 26.07 -2.05
C THR A 40 5.27 25.37 -0.70
N SER A 41 6.37 24.64 -0.47
CA SER A 41 6.77 24.07 0.81
C SER A 41 6.69 25.15 1.90
N PRO A 42 5.89 24.97 2.96
CA PRO A 42 6.03 25.83 4.13
C PRO A 42 7.33 25.47 4.84
N ALA A 43 8.09 26.50 5.13
CA ALA A 43 9.31 26.47 5.95
C ALA A 43 9.10 25.68 7.26
N ALA A 44 10.20 25.09 7.74
CA ALA A 44 10.37 24.35 8.98
C ALA A 44 9.46 24.83 10.13
N GLY A 45 8.24 24.32 10.15
CA GLY A 45 7.32 24.43 11.26
C GLY A 45 7.47 23.20 12.14
N SER A 46 7.30 23.41 13.43
CA SER A 46 7.20 22.37 14.45
C SER A 46 6.53 21.10 13.93
N PRO A 47 7.01 19.89 14.29
CA PRO A 47 6.43 18.65 13.78
C PRO A 47 4.92 18.65 14.07
N SER A 48 4.14 18.70 13.02
CA SER A 48 2.69 18.69 13.17
C SER A 48 2.26 17.29 13.61
N ASP A 49 1.20 17.18 14.38
CA ASP A 49 0.62 15.88 14.76
C ASP A 49 0.21 15.03 13.55
N LYS A 50 0.28 15.61 12.36
CA LYS A 50 -0.03 14.98 11.06
C LYS A 50 1.18 14.39 10.34
N GLY A 51 2.39 14.62 10.85
CA GLY A 51 3.61 14.20 10.19
C GLY A 51 3.91 14.97 8.90
N ILE A 52 4.86 14.45 8.11
CA ILE A 52 5.37 15.07 6.90
C ILE A 52 4.93 14.28 5.68
N GLY A 53 4.17 14.91 4.79
CA GLY A 53 3.69 14.29 3.57
C GLY A 53 2.40 14.90 3.04
N LYS A 54 1.84 14.26 2.04
CA LYS A 54 0.67 14.77 1.30
C LYS A 54 -0.67 14.61 2.03
N PHE A 55 -0.74 13.77 3.05
CA PHE A 55 -1.97 13.54 3.79
C PHE A 55 -2.11 14.57 4.90
N GLN A 56 -2.91 15.60 4.66
CA GLN A 56 -3.12 16.69 5.63
C GLN A 56 -4.55 16.69 6.21
N ASN A 57 -5.47 16.03 5.55
CA ASN A 57 -6.86 15.91 5.98
C ASN A 57 -7.36 14.50 5.60
N VAL A 58 -7.48 13.63 6.59
CA VAL A 58 -8.03 12.28 6.44
C VAL A 58 -9.36 12.22 7.17
N THR A 59 -10.43 12.00 6.42
CA THR A 59 -11.76 11.83 7.01
C THR A 59 -11.95 10.39 7.45
N ILE A 60 -12.22 10.20 8.72
CA ILE A 60 -12.57 8.89 9.30
C ILE A 60 -14.08 8.83 9.47
N ASP A 61 -14.70 7.83 8.85
CA ASP A 61 -16.12 7.55 9.04
C ASP A 61 -16.32 7.03 10.47
N PRO A 62 -17.32 7.54 11.22
CA PRO A 62 -17.64 7.04 12.56
C PRO A 62 -18.15 5.59 12.55
N LYS A 63 -18.60 5.09 11.40
CA LYS A 63 -19.00 3.71 11.21
C LYS A 63 -17.88 2.91 10.55
N LEU A 64 -17.58 1.76 11.14
CA LEU A 64 -16.61 0.84 10.58
C LEU A 64 -17.10 0.31 9.22
N ASN A 65 -16.28 0.48 8.19
CA ASN A 65 -16.53 -0.07 6.86
C ASN A 65 -15.90 -1.46 6.78
N GLU A 66 -16.72 -2.50 6.87
CA GLU A 66 -16.27 -3.89 6.89
C GLU A 66 -15.48 -4.30 5.63
N GLN A 67 -15.84 -3.76 4.47
CA GLN A 67 -15.12 -4.03 3.22
C GLN A 67 -13.71 -3.42 3.24
N MET A 68 -13.57 -2.20 3.77
CA MET A 68 -12.25 -1.58 3.94
C MET A 68 -11.41 -2.34 4.96
N VAL A 69 -12.00 -2.79 6.05
CA VAL A 69 -11.33 -3.62 7.06
C VAL A 69 -10.82 -4.92 6.43
N ALA A 70 -11.65 -5.63 5.69
CA ALA A 70 -11.25 -6.88 5.03
C ALA A 70 -10.11 -6.67 4.01
N ARG A 71 -10.15 -5.58 3.24
CA ARG A 71 -9.06 -5.21 2.34
C ARG A 71 -7.78 -4.85 3.10
N GLY A 72 -7.92 -4.08 4.17
CA GLY A 72 -6.80 -3.72 5.04
C GLY A 72 -6.14 -4.95 5.65
N GLN A 73 -6.93 -5.90 6.13
CA GLN A 73 -6.44 -7.18 6.65
C GLN A 73 -5.65 -7.95 5.58
N SER A 74 -6.18 -8.07 4.37
CA SER A 74 -5.50 -8.76 3.27
C SER A 74 -4.15 -8.12 2.92
N ILE A 75 -4.08 -6.79 2.94
CA ILE A 75 -2.83 -6.06 2.71
C ILE A 75 -1.85 -6.29 3.87
N PHE A 76 -2.33 -6.20 5.11
CA PHE A 76 -1.52 -6.43 6.31
C PHE A 76 -0.90 -7.83 6.30
N ASP A 77 -1.68 -8.86 6.00
CA ASP A 77 -1.22 -10.25 6.00
C ASP A 77 -0.08 -10.50 5.01
N VAL A 78 -0.14 -9.82 3.86
CA VAL A 78 0.86 -10.01 2.79
C VAL A 78 2.07 -9.08 2.94
N LYS A 79 1.87 -7.84 3.41
CA LYS A 79 2.89 -6.79 3.35
C LYS A 79 3.53 -6.47 4.71
N CYS A 80 2.81 -6.68 5.80
CA CYS A 80 3.21 -6.14 7.11
C CYS A 80 3.44 -7.21 8.17
N ASN A 81 2.65 -8.30 8.15
CA ASN A 81 2.60 -9.30 9.21
C ASN A 81 3.93 -10.06 9.43
N ALA A 82 4.79 -10.12 8.40
CA ALA A 82 6.11 -10.73 8.52
C ALA A 82 7.03 -9.98 9.51
N CYS A 83 6.83 -8.67 9.64
CA CYS A 83 7.68 -7.81 10.47
C CYS A 83 6.93 -7.16 11.64
N HIS A 84 5.62 -6.95 11.53
CA HIS A 84 4.79 -6.28 12.54
C HIS A 84 3.66 -7.17 13.01
N LYS A 85 3.34 -7.10 14.29
CA LYS A 85 2.14 -7.72 14.87
C LYS A 85 1.09 -6.66 15.20
N LEU A 86 -0.18 -7.05 15.17
CA LEU A 86 -1.28 -6.20 15.65
C LEU A 86 -1.32 -6.12 17.19
N THR A 87 -0.57 -6.97 17.86
CA THR A 87 -0.34 -6.96 19.31
C THR A 87 0.81 -6.03 19.68
N ASP A 88 1.24 -6.02 20.92
CA ASP A 88 2.43 -5.34 21.44
C ASP A 88 3.73 -6.12 21.19
N GLU A 89 3.62 -7.34 20.70
CA GLU A 89 4.76 -8.18 20.38
C GLU A 89 5.65 -7.52 19.31
N LYS A 90 6.95 -7.42 19.62
CA LYS A 90 7.96 -6.95 18.68
C LYS A 90 8.56 -8.14 17.94
N LEU A 91 8.52 -8.10 16.62
CA LEU A 91 9.30 -9.00 15.75
C LEU A 91 10.51 -8.25 15.19
N VAL A 92 10.55 -8.04 13.89
CA VAL A 92 11.54 -7.16 13.26
C VAL A 92 11.20 -5.71 13.59
N GLY A 93 9.93 -5.33 13.38
CA GLY A 93 9.39 -4.03 13.72
C GLY A 93 8.56 -4.05 15.01
N PRO A 94 8.20 -2.88 15.54
CA PRO A 94 7.36 -2.77 16.72
C PRO A 94 5.95 -3.31 16.47
N GLY A 95 5.31 -3.79 17.54
CA GLY A 95 3.89 -4.13 17.53
C GLY A 95 3.00 -2.89 17.38
N TRP A 96 1.81 -3.06 16.81
CA TRP A 96 0.90 -1.96 16.48
C TRP A 96 -0.20 -1.72 17.49
N THR A 97 -0.17 -2.40 18.65
CA THR A 97 -1.13 -2.11 19.72
C THR A 97 -1.17 -0.62 20.05
N GLY A 98 -2.36 -0.04 19.96
CA GLY A 98 -2.61 1.36 20.31
C GLY A 98 -2.00 2.40 19.36
N VAL A 99 -1.50 2.03 18.19
CA VAL A 99 -0.92 2.98 17.23
C VAL A 99 -1.90 4.10 16.86
N THR A 100 -3.18 3.78 16.68
CA THR A 100 -4.24 4.76 16.38
C THR A 100 -4.62 5.68 17.55
N LYS A 101 -4.14 5.38 18.76
CA LYS A 101 -4.27 6.27 19.92
C LYS A 101 -3.09 7.21 20.08
N ARG A 102 -1.93 6.83 19.55
CA ARG A 102 -0.69 7.61 19.63
C ARG A 102 -0.50 8.56 18.45
N HIS A 103 -1.01 8.19 17.29
CA HIS A 103 -0.81 8.92 16.05
C HIS A 103 -2.12 9.20 15.33
N SER A 104 -2.21 10.35 14.70
CA SER A 104 -3.36 10.70 13.87
C SER A 104 -3.41 9.86 12.60
N PRO A 105 -4.56 9.74 11.95
CA PRO A 105 -4.69 9.06 10.66
C PRO A 105 -3.75 9.63 9.60
N GLU A 106 -3.60 10.95 9.55
CA GLU A 106 -2.69 11.65 8.64
C GLU A 106 -1.24 11.23 8.89
N TRP A 107 -0.81 11.21 10.15
CA TRP A 107 0.54 10.80 10.52
C TRP A 107 0.83 9.36 10.05
N ILE A 108 -0.09 8.44 10.31
CA ILE A 108 0.03 7.04 9.89
C ILE A 108 0.14 6.94 8.36
N MET A 109 -0.74 7.65 7.63
CA MET A 109 -0.72 7.66 6.16
C MET A 109 0.56 8.27 5.61
N ASN A 110 1.05 9.34 6.20
CA ASN A 110 2.31 9.97 5.79
C ASN A 110 3.49 9.05 6.11
N PHE A 111 3.51 8.40 7.27
CA PHE A 111 4.59 7.49 7.62
C PHE A 111 4.72 6.32 6.64
N VAL A 112 3.63 5.63 6.31
CA VAL A 112 3.69 4.47 5.43
C VAL A 112 3.95 4.81 3.95
N THR A 113 3.76 6.06 3.54
CA THR A 113 3.94 6.49 2.15
C THR A 113 5.15 7.39 1.92
N ASN A 114 5.79 7.88 2.98
CA ASN A 114 6.90 8.83 2.93
C ASN A 114 7.90 8.58 4.08
N VAL A 115 8.27 7.33 4.27
CA VAL A 115 9.04 6.87 5.45
C VAL A 115 10.37 7.61 5.61
N ASP A 116 11.09 7.85 4.53
CA ASP A 116 12.41 8.51 4.58
C ASP A 116 12.32 9.94 5.13
N GLU A 117 11.37 10.71 4.63
CA GLU A 117 11.14 12.08 5.11
C GLU A 117 10.66 12.09 6.57
N MET A 118 9.77 11.17 6.92
CA MET A 118 9.28 11.02 8.28
C MET A 118 10.42 10.71 9.24
N LEU A 119 11.24 9.70 8.98
CA LEU A 119 12.37 9.31 9.82
C LEU A 119 13.43 10.42 9.93
N ASN A 120 13.65 11.19 8.86
CA ASN A 120 14.66 12.23 8.85
C ASN A 120 14.22 13.53 9.55
N LYS A 121 12.93 13.82 9.60
CA LYS A 121 12.44 15.16 9.98
C LYS A 121 11.35 15.16 11.06
N ASP A 122 10.67 14.06 11.30
CA ASP A 122 9.63 13.99 12.34
C ASP A 122 10.15 13.28 13.59
N PRO A 123 10.32 13.97 14.71
CA PRO A 123 10.86 13.37 15.95
C PRO A 123 9.93 12.31 16.56
N LYS A 124 8.68 12.19 16.10
CA LYS A 124 7.76 11.14 16.54
C LYS A 124 7.91 9.84 15.73
N ALA A 125 8.77 9.88 14.70
CA ALA A 125 8.98 8.72 13.81
C ALA A 125 10.09 7.76 14.29
N GLU A 126 10.83 8.13 15.35
CA GLU A 126 11.89 7.34 15.98
C GLU A 126 11.36 6.24 16.94
#